data_8b11a5459c6eea3781ab9945ce9a5080
#
_entry.id   8b11a5459c6eea3781ab9945ce9a5080
#
_cell.length_a   1.000
_cell.length_b   1.000
_cell.length_c   1.000
_cell.angle_alpha   90.00
_cell.angle_beta   90.00
_cell.angle_gamma   90.00
#
_symmetry.space_group_name_H-M   'P 1'
#
loop_
_entity.id
_entity.type
_entity.pdbx_description
1 polymer ?
#
loop_
_entity_poly.entity_id
_entity_poly.type
_entity_poly.pdbx_seq_one_letter_code
_entity_poly.pdbx_strand_id
1 'polypeptide(L)'
;RELHRLGFLDIASRRGVTVADYAQTGSLETLRAIMDFHGGLPDAKTAGSILQLRYYLEGPAMEELAARHTPADMAALQALQRQAEQAAQEGTDALAEALFRYHRGITFLSGNTITPLLFNAFTRVNLEFWKEYIQLTGIDRCLERLAQFTAHIEAGEGQAASSLLRQG
;
A
#
# COMPACT_ATOMS: atom_id res chain seq x y z
N ARG A 1 12.59 0.45 -27.90
CA ARG A 1 11.86 -0.83 -27.66
C ARG A 1 11.28 -0.88 -26.25
N GLU A 2 12.07 -0.53 -25.21
CA GLU A 2 11.60 -0.59 -23.81
C GLU A 2 10.39 0.33 -23.56
N LEU A 3 10.45 1.60 -23.95
CA LEU A 3 9.33 2.53 -23.81
C LEU A 3 8.06 2.10 -24.56
N HIS A 4 8.21 1.40 -25.69
CA HIS A 4 7.08 0.81 -26.39
C HIS A 4 6.48 -0.37 -25.61
N ARG A 5 7.32 -1.26 -25.09
CA ARG A 5 6.87 -2.37 -24.23
C ARG A 5 6.13 -1.88 -22.97
N LEU A 6 6.60 -0.75 -22.41
CA LEU A 6 5.97 -0.10 -21.26
C LEU A 6 4.74 0.75 -21.62
N GLY A 7 4.34 0.84 -22.89
CA GLY A 7 3.15 1.56 -23.31
C GLY A 7 3.29 3.08 -23.41
N PHE A 8 4.52 3.62 -23.40
CA PHE A 8 4.76 5.07 -23.56
C PHE A 8 4.87 5.52 -25.01
N LEU A 9 5.17 4.59 -25.92
CA LEU A 9 5.36 4.88 -27.33
C LEU A 9 4.58 3.91 -28.21
N ASP A 10 3.98 4.43 -29.27
CA ASP A 10 3.43 3.63 -30.35
C ASP A 10 4.44 3.61 -31.52
N ILE A 11 4.73 2.39 -32.01
CA ILE A 11 5.60 2.17 -33.15
C ILE A 11 4.75 1.64 -34.31
N ALA A 12 4.45 2.49 -35.26
CA ALA A 12 3.72 2.11 -36.46
C ALA A 12 4.69 1.95 -37.65
N SER A 13 4.62 0.77 -38.33
CA SER A 13 5.36 0.54 -39.56
C SER A 13 5.02 1.64 -40.57
N ARG A 14 6.04 2.35 -41.09
CA ARG A 14 5.96 3.47 -42.04
C ARG A 14 5.43 4.82 -41.52
N ARG A 15 4.96 4.91 -40.26
CA ARG A 15 4.49 6.16 -39.64
C ARG A 15 5.42 6.70 -38.58
N GLY A 16 6.47 5.95 -38.21
CA GLY A 16 7.43 6.38 -37.20
C GLY A 16 7.03 6.00 -35.79
N VAL A 17 7.53 6.78 -34.84
CA VAL A 17 7.30 6.59 -33.39
C VAL A 17 6.54 7.80 -32.87
N THR A 18 5.45 7.56 -32.16
CA THR A 18 4.64 8.61 -31.51
C THR A 18 4.51 8.32 -30.02
N VAL A 19 4.29 9.35 -29.21
CA VAL A 19 3.96 9.19 -27.79
C VAL A 19 2.55 8.63 -27.69
N ALA A 20 2.40 7.53 -26.95
CA ALA A 20 1.11 6.90 -26.72
C ALA A 20 0.30 7.67 -25.67
N ASP A 21 -1.03 7.62 -25.78
CA ASP A 21 -1.91 8.07 -24.72
C ASP A 21 -1.97 6.98 -23.62
N TYR A 22 -0.89 6.92 -22.84
CA TYR A 22 -0.75 5.89 -21.79
C TYR A 22 -1.80 5.99 -20.68
N ALA A 23 -2.49 7.13 -20.57
CA ALA A 23 -3.61 7.24 -19.61
C ALA A 23 -4.80 6.36 -20.04
N GLN A 24 -4.97 6.11 -21.34
CA GLN A 24 -6.02 5.26 -21.89
C GLN A 24 -5.55 3.82 -22.15
N THR A 25 -4.30 3.65 -22.58
CA THR A 25 -3.80 2.37 -23.10
C THR A 25 -2.76 1.71 -22.20
N GLY A 26 -2.31 2.39 -21.16
CA GLY A 26 -1.28 1.89 -20.23
C GLY A 26 -1.72 0.69 -19.41
N SER A 27 -0.74 -0.09 -18.99
CA SER A 27 -0.88 -1.28 -18.16
C SER A 27 -0.37 -1.04 -16.73
N LEU A 28 -0.42 -2.06 -15.88
CA LEU A 28 0.25 -2.05 -14.57
C LEU A 28 1.77 -1.86 -14.69
N GLU A 29 2.39 -2.34 -15.77
CA GLU A 29 3.82 -2.10 -16.03
C GLU A 29 4.10 -0.63 -16.35
N THR A 30 3.20 0.02 -17.11
CA THR A 30 3.25 1.46 -17.38
C THR A 30 3.18 2.25 -16.08
N LEU A 31 2.21 1.94 -15.23
CA LEU A 31 2.03 2.60 -13.94
C LEU A 31 3.26 2.41 -13.05
N ARG A 32 3.79 1.19 -12.96
CA ARG A 32 5.01 0.89 -12.20
C ARG A 32 6.21 1.70 -12.71
N ALA A 33 6.39 1.79 -14.02
CA ALA A 33 7.48 2.55 -14.63
C ALA A 33 7.37 4.06 -14.33
N ILE A 34 6.14 4.62 -14.31
CA ILE A 34 5.91 6.02 -13.91
C ILE A 34 6.36 6.24 -12.46
N MET A 35 6.00 5.32 -11.56
CA MET A 35 6.34 5.43 -10.15
C MET A 35 7.84 5.27 -9.89
N ASP A 36 8.49 4.34 -10.60
CA ASP A 36 9.95 4.14 -10.51
C ASP A 36 10.74 5.35 -11.05
N PHE A 37 10.21 6.04 -12.06
CA PHE A 37 10.87 7.21 -12.67
C PHE A 37 10.96 8.41 -11.73
N HIS A 38 9.97 8.63 -10.87
CA HIS A 38 9.94 9.76 -9.93
C HIS A 38 10.78 9.55 -8.65
N GLY A 39 11.61 8.51 -8.61
CA GLY A 39 12.54 8.29 -7.49
C GLY A 39 11.88 7.89 -6.17
N GLY A 40 10.60 7.50 -6.22
CA GLY A 40 9.85 6.98 -5.08
C GLY A 40 8.67 7.85 -4.63
N LEU A 41 8.76 9.18 -4.67
CA LEU A 41 7.63 10.08 -4.35
C LEU A 41 7.08 10.70 -5.62
N PRO A 42 5.85 10.37 -6.03
CA PRO A 42 5.17 11.00 -7.15
C PRO A 42 4.73 12.43 -6.80
N ASP A 43 4.32 13.21 -7.82
CA ASP A 43 3.68 14.50 -7.58
C ASP A 43 2.43 14.38 -6.68
N ALA A 44 2.01 15.48 -6.07
CA ALA A 44 0.93 15.50 -5.07
C ALA A 44 -0.40 14.91 -5.59
N LYS A 45 -0.73 15.10 -6.87
CA LYS A 45 -1.96 14.56 -7.48
C LYS A 45 -1.88 13.04 -7.61
N THR A 46 -0.77 12.54 -8.09
CA THR A 46 -0.51 11.10 -8.23
C THR A 46 -0.42 10.44 -6.86
N ALA A 47 0.26 11.08 -5.88
CA ALA A 47 0.31 10.63 -4.50
C ALA A 47 -1.10 10.49 -3.90
N GLY A 48 -1.95 11.50 -4.04
CA GLY A 48 -3.34 11.44 -3.59
C GLY A 48 -4.14 10.30 -4.22
N SER A 49 -3.93 10.05 -5.52
CA SER A 49 -4.59 8.93 -6.23
C SER A 49 -4.14 7.56 -5.70
N ILE A 50 -2.86 7.42 -5.34
CA ILE A 50 -2.31 6.19 -4.78
C ILE A 50 -2.85 5.95 -3.35
N LEU A 51 -2.90 6.98 -2.52
CA LEU A 51 -3.49 6.89 -1.18
C LEU A 51 -4.98 6.53 -1.24
N GLN A 52 -5.71 7.09 -2.22
CA GLN A 52 -7.10 6.72 -2.46
C GLN A 52 -7.24 5.25 -2.92
N LEU A 53 -6.38 4.79 -3.83
CA LEU A 53 -6.35 3.38 -4.25
C LEU A 53 -6.05 2.48 -3.06
N ARG A 54 -5.07 2.84 -2.24
CA ARG A 54 -4.73 2.12 -1.02
C ARG A 54 -5.95 1.97 -0.10
N TYR A 55 -6.69 3.06 0.12
CA TYR A 55 -7.92 3.00 0.90
C TYR A 55 -8.94 2.01 0.31
N TYR A 56 -9.13 2.00 -1.01
CA TYR A 56 -10.06 1.07 -1.67
C TYR A 56 -9.62 -0.39 -1.58
N LEU A 57 -8.34 -0.65 -1.44
CA LEU A 57 -7.82 -2.00 -1.27
C LEU A 57 -7.83 -2.46 0.19
N GLU A 58 -7.40 -1.61 1.12
CA GLU A 58 -7.24 -1.96 2.53
C GLU A 58 -8.56 -1.88 3.32
N GLY A 59 -9.41 -0.90 3.04
CA GLY A 59 -10.66 -0.72 3.77
C GLY A 59 -11.55 -1.97 3.74
N PRO A 60 -11.94 -2.46 2.55
CA PRO A 60 -12.68 -3.71 2.44
C PRO A 60 -11.96 -4.93 3.04
N ALA A 61 -10.63 -4.97 2.94
CA ALA A 61 -9.85 -6.07 3.55
C ALA A 61 -9.92 -6.05 5.09
N MET A 62 -9.88 -4.87 5.72
CA MET A 62 -10.08 -4.73 7.16
C MET A 62 -11.49 -5.14 7.59
N GLU A 63 -12.51 -4.72 6.84
CA GLU A 63 -13.92 -5.07 7.11
C GLU A 63 -14.15 -6.58 7.00
N GLU A 64 -13.61 -7.20 5.95
CA GLU A 64 -13.69 -8.65 5.73
C GLU A 64 -12.95 -9.43 6.83
N LEU A 65 -11.72 -9.01 7.16
CA LEU A 65 -10.93 -9.65 8.22
C LEU A 65 -11.64 -9.53 9.58
N ALA A 66 -12.15 -8.35 9.93
CA ALA A 66 -12.89 -8.12 11.16
C ALA A 66 -14.16 -9.00 11.25
N ALA A 67 -14.85 -9.22 10.14
CA ALA A 67 -16.08 -10.01 10.11
C ALA A 67 -15.86 -11.52 10.31
N ARG A 68 -14.67 -12.05 9.97
CA ARG A 68 -14.49 -13.51 9.88
C ARG A 68 -13.12 -14.04 10.32
N HIS A 69 -12.28 -13.23 10.96
CA HIS A 69 -10.98 -13.68 11.43
C HIS A 69 -11.10 -14.91 12.33
N THR A 70 -10.10 -15.77 12.25
CA THR A 70 -9.87 -16.86 13.18
C THR A 70 -8.89 -16.44 14.28
N PRO A 71 -8.77 -17.19 15.39
CA PRO A 71 -7.70 -16.97 16.37
C PRO A 71 -6.29 -17.03 15.75
N ALA A 72 -6.10 -17.84 14.71
CA ALA A 72 -4.83 -17.92 13.99
C ALA A 72 -4.53 -16.64 13.18
N ASP A 73 -5.54 -16.06 12.53
CA ASP A 73 -5.41 -14.79 11.80
C ASP A 73 -5.05 -13.66 12.74
N MET A 74 -5.70 -13.59 13.92
CA MET A 74 -5.37 -12.59 14.93
C MET A 74 -3.98 -12.77 15.49
N ALA A 75 -3.56 -14.00 15.77
CA ALA A 75 -2.19 -14.27 16.22
C ALA A 75 -1.15 -13.83 15.19
N ALA A 76 -1.43 -14.03 13.88
CA ALA A 76 -0.57 -13.56 12.79
C ALA A 76 -0.53 -12.02 12.70
N LEU A 77 -1.68 -11.35 12.78
CA LEU A 77 -1.77 -9.89 12.75
C LEU A 77 -1.04 -9.24 13.94
N GLN A 78 -1.25 -9.78 15.15
CA GLN A 78 -0.56 -9.34 16.36
C GLN A 78 0.96 -9.59 16.29
N ALA A 79 1.40 -10.67 15.62
CA ALA A 79 2.82 -10.90 15.39
C ALA A 79 3.43 -9.82 14.48
N LEU A 80 2.72 -9.40 13.42
CA LEU A 80 3.14 -8.29 12.56
C LEU A 80 3.17 -6.96 13.32
N GLN A 81 2.23 -6.71 14.21
CA GLN A 81 2.25 -5.53 15.08
C GLN A 81 3.49 -5.53 15.98
N ARG A 82 3.79 -6.64 16.68
CA ARG A 82 5.01 -6.73 17.50
C ARG A 82 6.29 -6.54 16.70
N GLN A 83 6.33 -7.00 15.45
CA GLN A 83 7.48 -6.73 14.56
C GLN A 83 7.63 -5.24 14.28
N ALA A 84 6.54 -4.50 14.11
CA ALA A 84 6.60 -3.05 13.92
C ALA A 84 7.08 -2.33 15.20
N GLU A 85 6.63 -2.77 16.38
CA GLU A 85 7.09 -2.24 17.68
C GLU A 85 8.60 -2.47 17.88
N GLN A 86 9.13 -3.63 17.45
CA GLN A 86 10.57 -3.91 17.47
C GLN A 86 11.33 -3.07 16.44
N ALA A 87 10.84 -3.01 15.21
CA ALA A 87 11.47 -2.24 14.13
C ALA A 87 11.54 -0.74 14.42
N ALA A 88 10.61 -0.22 15.24
CA ALA A 88 10.64 1.17 15.72
C ALA A 88 11.91 1.51 16.51
N GLN A 89 12.57 0.54 17.14
CA GLN A 89 13.83 0.73 17.83
C GLN A 89 15.04 0.79 16.88
N GLU A 90 14.88 0.30 15.65
CA GLU A 90 15.93 0.23 14.63
C GLU A 90 15.94 1.47 13.71
N GLY A 91 14.86 2.27 13.75
CA GLY A 91 14.74 3.52 13.02
C GLY A 91 13.65 3.54 11.95
N THR A 92 13.58 4.68 11.25
CA THR A 92 12.48 4.99 10.31
C THR A 92 12.35 3.98 9.17
N ASP A 93 13.46 3.55 8.57
CA ASP A 93 13.43 2.62 7.43
C ASP A 93 12.89 1.25 7.85
N ALA A 94 13.36 0.73 8.98
CA ALA A 94 12.91 -0.56 9.51
C ALA A 94 11.41 -0.50 9.89
N LEU A 95 10.98 0.58 10.53
CA LEU A 95 9.57 0.79 10.87
C LEU A 95 8.70 0.91 9.61
N ALA A 96 9.13 1.65 8.57
CA ALA A 96 8.39 1.78 7.32
C ALA A 96 8.16 0.42 6.64
N GLU A 97 9.18 -0.43 6.61
CA GLU A 97 9.06 -1.80 6.12
C GLU A 97 8.10 -2.65 6.95
N ALA A 98 8.14 -2.51 8.28
CA ALA A 98 7.27 -3.26 9.17
C ALA A 98 5.81 -2.80 9.06
N LEU A 99 5.55 -1.49 8.95
CA LEU A 99 4.22 -0.93 8.67
C LEU A 99 3.68 -1.45 7.33
N PHE A 100 4.51 -1.43 6.28
CA PHE A 100 4.12 -2.00 4.99
C PHE A 100 3.74 -3.48 5.11
N ARG A 101 4.56 -4.29 5.82
CA ARG A 101 4.24 -5.72 6.04
C ARG A 101 2.95 -5.92 6.83
N TYR A 102 2.67 -5.08 7.83
CA TYR A 102 1.44 -5.15 8.60
C TYR A 102 0.21 -4.90 7.71
N HIS A 103 0.18 -3.81 6.96
CA HIS A 103 -0.94 -3.47 6.08
C HIS A 103 -1.13 -4.49 4.95
N ARG A 104 -0.03 -4.96 4.34
CA ARG A 104 -0.07 -6.08 3.40
C ARG A 104 -0.61 -7.35 4.05
N GLY A 105 -0.24 -7.60 5.31
CA GLY A 105 -0.73 -8.74 6.09
C GLY A 105 -2.25 -8.74 6.23
N ILE A 106 -2.87 -7.58 6.49
CA ILE A 106 -4.33 -7.44 6.53
C ILE A 106 -4.94 -7.88 5.20
N THR A 107 -4.40 -7.40 4.07
CA THR A 107 -4.92 -7.77 2.75
C THR A 107 -4.78 -9.27 2.46
N PHE A 108 -3.72 -9.89 2.95
CA PHE A 108 -3.50 -11.34 2.82
C PHE A 108 -4.47 -12.13 3.71
N LEU A 109 -4.59 -11.75 4.99
CA LEU A 109 -5.45 -12.42 5.97
C LEU A 109 -6.95 -12.25 5.65
N SER A 110 -7.34 -11.19 4.90
CA SER A 110 -8.71 -11.04 4.42
C SER A 110 -9.15 -12.13 3.44
N GLY A 111 -8.20 -12.96 2.95
CA GLY A 111 -8.47 -14.05 2.01
C GLY A 111 -8.68 -13.64 0.56
N ASN A 112 -8.51 -12.35 0.24
CA ASN A 112 -8.53 -11.91 -1.15
C ASN A 112 -7.21 -12.29 -1.83
N THR A 113 -7.28 -13.00 -2.94
CA THR A 113 -6.10 -13.52 -3.65
C THR A 113 -5.42 -12.49 -4.56
N ILE A 114 -6.09 -11.39 -4.90
CA ILE A 114 -5.59 -10.37 -5.84
C ILE A 114 -5.04 -9.15 -5.10
N THR A 115 -5.72 -8.70 -4.04
CA THR A 115 -5.32 -7.48 -3.30
C THR A 115 -3.87 -7.51 -2.82
N PRO A 116 -3.33 -8.62 -2.24
CA PRO A 116 -1.93 -8.66 -1.85
C PRO A 116 -0.95 -8.52 -3.02
N LEU A 117 -1.32 -9.01 -4.20
CA LEU A 117 -0.49 -8.87 -5.42
C LEU A 117 -0.44 -7.43 -5.91
N LEU A 118 -1.58 -6.74 -5.88
CA LEU A 118 -1.63 -5.30 -6.17
C LEU A 118 -0.81 -4.51 -5.15
N PHE A 119 -0.90 -4.86 -3.87
CA PHE A 119 -0.11 -4.23 -2.81
C PHE A 119 1.40 -4.38 -3.07
N ASN A 120 1.84 -5.57 -3.49
CA ASN A 120 3.23 -5.85 -3.86
C ASN A 120 3.71 -5.01 -5.06
N ALA A 121 2.83 -4.73 -6.03
CA ALA A 121 3.18 -3.92 -7.20
C ALA A 121 3.58 -2.48 -6.83
N PHE A 122 3.10 -1.97 -5.68
CA PHE A 122 3.35 -0.62 -5.20
C PHE A 122 4.31 -0.56 -4.00
N THR A 123 5.07 -1.62 -3.73
CA THR A 123 5.95 -1.71 -2.54
C THR A 123 6.84 -0.49 -2.39
N ARG A 124 7.57 -0.10 -3.44
CA ARG A 124 8.55 1.00 -3.38
C ARG A 124 7.91 2.32 -2.98
N VAL A 125 6.83 2.71 -3.64
CA VAL A 125 6.15 3.96 -3.34
C VAL A 125 5.48 3.93 -1.96
N ASN A 126 4.93 2.79 -1.55
CA ASN A 126 4.36 2.65 -0.21
C ASN A 126 5.43 2.81 0.88
N LEU A 127 6.64 2.28 0.69
CA LEU A 127 7.74 2.46 1.64
C LEU A 127 8.12 3.93 1.78
N GLU A 128 8.23 4.68 0.67
CA GLU A 128 8.52 6.11 0.75
C GLU A 128 7.39 6.91 1.42
N PHE A 129 6.12 6.57 1.17
CA PHE A 129 5.00 7.18 1.90
C PHE A 129 5.02 6.86 3.39
N TRP A 130 5.39 5.64 3.79
CA TRP A 130 5.53 5.29 5.19
C TRP A 130 6.66 6.07 5.87
N LYS A 131 7.81 6.24 5.21
CA LYS A 131 8.91 7.06 5.74
C LYS A 131 8.47 8.50 5.96
N GLU A 132 7.82 9.09 4.96
CA GLU A 132 7.30 10.45 5.07
C GLU A 132 6.24 10.56 6.18
N TYR A 133 5.30 9.62 6.25
CA TYR A 133 4.28 9.59 7.30
C TYR A 133 4.90 9.50 8.71
N ILE A 134 5.90 8.64 8.92
CA ILE A 134 6.61 8.51 10.19
C ILE A 134 7.30 9.84 10.56
N GLN A 135 7.94 10.51 9.60
CA GLN A 135 8.60 11.80 9.82
C GLN A 135 7.61 12.91 10.21
N LEU A 136 6.43 12.90 9.60
CA LEU A 136 5.40 13.91 9.87
C LEU A 136 4.63 13.67 11.17
N THR A 137 4.36 12.43 11.51
CA THR A 137 3.47 12.09 12.64
C THR A 137 4.19 11.61 13.87
N GLY A 138 5.41 11.10 13.73
CA GLY A 138 6.20 10.50 14.79
C GLY A 138 5.93 9.00 14.97
N ILE A 139 6.93 8.30 15.51
CA ILE A 139 6.92 6.84 15.72
C ILE A 139 5.77 6.43 16.64
N ASP A 140 5.60 7.09 17.78
CA ASP A 140 4.60 6.72 18.79
C ASP A 140 3.20 6.73 18.20
N ARG A 141 2.87 7.76 17.40
CA ARG A 141 1.56 7.84 16.76
C ARG A 141 1.34 6.77 15.70
N CYS A 142 2.38 6.36 14.99
CA CYS A 142 2.31 5.23 14.06
C CYS A 142 1.98 3.93 14.81
N LEU A 143 2.63 3.67 15.93
CA LEU A 143 2.39 2.48 16.74
C LEU A 143 1.02 2.48 17.42
N GLU A 144 0.59 3.63 17.97
CA GLU A 144 -0.77 3.80 18.49
C GLU A 144 -1.84 3.47 17.44
N ARG A 145 -1.63 3.97 16.22
CA ARG A 145 -2.55 3.72 15.10
C ARG A 145 -2.60 2.24 14.74
N LEU A 146 -1.44 1.58 14.72
CA LEU A 146 -1.36 0.14 14.50
C LEU A 146 -2.15 -0.65 15.54
N ALA A 147 -1.98 -0.32 16.81
CA ALA A 147 -2.72 -0.93 17.91
C ALA A 147 -4.23 -0.71 17.78
N GLN A 148 -4.67 0.48 17.35
CA GLN A 148 -6.09 0.77 17.08
C GLN A 148 -6.65 -0.10 15.96
N PHE A 149 -5.92 -0.26 14.84
CA PHE A 149 -6.34 -1.16 13.76
C PHE A 149 -6.52 -2.59 14.26
N THR A 150 -5.52 -3.13 14.97
CA THR A 150 -5.60 -4.49 15.52
C THR A 150 -6.79 -4.64 16.47
N ALA A 151 -6.99 -3.69 17.38
CA ALA A 151 -8.09 -3.74 18.35
C ALA A 151 -9.47 -3.71 17.68
N HIS A 152 -9.69 -2.83 16.69
CA HIS A 152 -10.96 -2.79 15.98
C HIS A 152 -11.22 -4.05 15.15
N ILE A 153 -10.18 -4.61 14.50
CA ILE A 153 -10.31 -5.87 13.76
C ILE A 153 -10.67 -7.01 14.71
N GLU A 154 -9.97 -7.13 15.85
CA GLU A 154 -10.23 -8.17 16.87
C GLU A 154 -11.64 -8.05 17.47
N ALA A 155 -12.15 -6.81 17.64
CA ALA A 155 -13.50 -6.56 18.14
C ALA A 155 -14.60 -6.78 17.08
N GLY A 156 -14.27 -7.09 15.82
CA GLY A 156 -15.24 -7.20 14.74
C GLY A 156 -15.74 -5.85 14.21
N GLU A 157 -15.07 -4.75 14.54
CA GLU A 157 -15.44 -3.38 14.20
C GLU A 157 -14.80 -2.91 12.88
N GLY A 158 -15.07 -3.65 11.80
CA GLY A 158 -14.42 -3.44 10.50
C GLY A 158 -14.57 -2.02 9.94
N GLN A 159 -15.75 -1.41 10.09
CA GLN A 159 -15.97 -0.02 9.63
C GLN A 159 -15.18 1.00 10.45
N ALA A 160 -14.99 0.77 11.75
CA ALA A 160 -14.14 1.62 12.56
C ALA A 160 -12.67 1.51 12.10
N ALA A 161 -12.18 0.28 11.89
CA ALA A 161 -10.84 0.04 11.35
C ALA A 161 -10.65 0.72 9.99
N SER A 162 -11.55 0.51 9.04
CA SER A 162 -11.46 1.09 7.69
C SER A 162 -11.54 2.63 7.70
N SER A 163 -12.31 3.21 8.62
CA SER A 163 -12.43 4.66 8.78
C SER A 163 -11.14 5.32 9.29
N LEU A 164 -10.33 4.60 10.08
CA LEU A 164 -9.03 5.09 10.52
C LEU A 164 -8.06 5.35 9.35
N LEU A 165 -8.17 4.63 8.23
CA LEU A 165 -7.34 4.86 7.04
C LEU A 165 -7.55 6.25 6.42
N ARG A 166 -8.72 6.85 6.59
CA ARG A 166 -9.06 8.18 6.05
C ARG A 166 -8.56 9.33 6.92
N GLN A 167 -8.21 9.05 8.15
CA GLN A 167 -7.83 10.08 9.14
C GLN A 167 -6.30 10.30 9.21
N GLY A 168 -5.55 9.59 8.42
CA GLY A 168 -4.08 9.68 8.27
C GLY A 168 -3.73 10.17 6.91
#